data_2181363dad59c7f7133017312261ae35
#
_entry.id   2181363dad59c7f7133017312261ae35
#
_cell.length_a   1.000
_cell.length_b   1.000
_cell.length_c   1.000
_cell.angle_alpha   90.00
_cell.angle_beta   90.00
_cell.angle_gamma   90.00
#
_symmetry.space_group_name_H-M   'P 1'
#
loop_
_entity.id
_entity.type
_entity.pdbx_description
1 polymer ?
#
loop_
_entity_poly.entity_id
_entity_poly.type
_entity_poly.pdbx_seq_one_letter_code
_entity_poly.pdbx_strand_id
1 'polypeptide(L)'
;MKKKLEGKVALITGSGRGIGRELALMLAKDGAHIVVNDLDADPANQTVSDIMDMGGKAVACNGSVTDDDFAERFINTALDSFGGIDIIVNNAGYTWDNVIQKMDDKQWDAILECHLTAPFKILRAAQPHIKKLFLKEKENGITNFRKVVNISSTSGMFGNAG
;
A
#
# COMPACT_ATOMS: atom_id res chain seq x y z
N MET A 1 -4.08 -27.00 -5.02
CA MET A 1 -2.69 -26.49 -4.88
C MET A 1 -2.69 -25.42 -3.80
N LYS A 2 -1.67 -25.40 -2.91
CA LYS A 2 -1.53 -24.34 -1.90
C LYS A 2 -1.25 -23.01 -2.61
N LYS A 3 -1.98 -21.96 -2.27
CA LYS A 3 -1.80 -20.62 -2.83
C LYS A 3 -0.45 -20.05 -2.37
N LYS A 4 0.26 -19.30 -3.22
CA LYS A 4 1.63 -18.80 -2.94
C LYS A 4 1.69 -17.84 -1.76
N LEU A 5 0.62 -17.06 -1.55
CA LEU A 5 0.52 -16.03 -0.53
C LEU A 5 -0.52 -16.36 0.55
N GLU A 6 -0.83 -17.64 0.72
CA GLU A 6 -1.83 -18.09 1.70
C GLU A 6 -1.54 -17.53 3.09
N GLY A 7 -2.49 -16.74 3.62
CA GLY A 7 -2.40 -16.12 4.94
C GLY A 7 -1.45 -14.93 5.06
N LYS A 8 -0.81 -14.47 3.97
CA LYS A 8 -0.02 -13.24 3.96
C LYS A 8 -0.93 -12.02 3.98
N VAL A 9 -0.48 -10.95 4.60
CA VAL A 9 -1.20 -9.68 4.68
C VAL A 9 -0.50 -8.64 3.81
N ALA A 10 -1.22 -8.12 2.82
CA ALA A 10 -0.73 -7.13 1.88
C ALA A 10 -1.49 -5.80 2.02
N LEU A 11 -0.76 -4.72 2.20
CA LEU A 11 -1.25 -3.35 2.28
C LEU A 11 -0.89 -2.64 0.97
N ILE A 12 -1.87 -2.08 0.26
CA ILE A 12 -1.65 -1.47 -1.06
C ILE A 12 -2.28 -0.10 -1.08
N THR A 13 -1.48 0.95 -1.28
CA THR A 13 -2.00 2.31 -1.43
C THR A 13 -2.47 2.57 -2.87
N GLY A 14 -3.54 3.40 -3.03
CA GLY A 14 -4.11 3.70 -4.33
C GLY A 14 -4.64 2.46 -5.05
N SER A 15 -5.32 1.58 -4.33
CA SER A 15 -5.74 0.27 -4.84
C SER A 15 -7.26 0.13 -5.09
N GLY A 16 -7.99 1.25 -5.13
CA GLY A 16 -9.38 1.27 -5.57
C GLY A 16 -9.53 1.19 -7.09
N ARG A 17 -8.47 1.51 -7.85
CA ARG A 17 -8.51 1.55 -9.32
C ARG A 17 -7.14 1.28 -9.95
N GLY A 18 -7.13 1.10 -11.28
CA GLY A 18 -5.90 0.99 -12.07
C GLY A 18 -4.95 -0.12 -11.61
N ILE A 19 -3.65 0.17 -11.62
CA ILE A 19 -2.59 -0.79 -11.30
C ILE A 19 -2.74 -1.32 -9.87
N GLY A 20 -3.02 -0.45 -8.90
CA GLY A 20 -3.18 -0.85 -7.50
C GLY A 20 -4.33 -1.84 -7.29
N ARG A 21 -5.46 -1.63 -7.99
CA ARG A 21 -6.60 -2.55 -7.94
C ARG A 21 -6.24 -3.92 -8.51
N GLU A 22 -5.61 -3.97 -9.68
CA GLU A 22 -5.20 -5.24 -10.30
C GLU A 22 -4.20 -5.99 -9.41
N LEU A 23 -3.26 -5.30 -8.78
CA LEU A 23 -2.35 -5.89 -7.80
C LEU A 23 -3.12 -6.48 -6.62
N ALA A 24 -4.10 -5.75 -6.07
CA ALA A 24 -4.93 -6.23 -4.96
C ALA A 24 -5.67 -7.52 -5.33
N LEU A 25 -6.31 -7.55 -6.50
CA LEU A 25 -7.02 -8.74 -7.00
C LEU A 25 -6.08 -9.93 -7.23
N MET A 26 -4.91 -9.70 -7.83
CA MET A 26 -3.94 -10.77 -8.11
C MET A 26 -3.36 -11.34 -6.81
N LEU A 27 -2.96 -10.50 -5.86
CA LEU A 27 -2.43 -10.98 -4.57
C LEU A 27 -3.51 -11.71 -3.76
N ALA A 28 -4.76 -11.24 -3.79
CA ALA A 28 -5.89 -11.92 -3.16
C ALA A 28 -6.16 -13.30 -3.80
N LYS A 29 -6.09 -13.41 -5.12
CA LYS A 29 -6.21 -14.68 -5.84
C LYS A 29 -5.13 -15.68 -5.42
N ASP A 30 -3.92 -15.19 -5.14
CA ASP A 30 -2.80 -15.98 -4.62
C ASP A 30 -2.90 -16.26 -3.11
N GLY A 31 -3.95 -15.80 -2.43
CA GLY A 31 -4.28 -16.13 -1.04
C GLY A 31 -3.92 -15.07 -0.01
N ALA A 32 -3.46 -13.90 -0.42
CA ALA A 32 -3.21 -12.80 0.51
C ALA A 32 -4.53 -12.19 1.04
N HIS A 33 -4.48 -11.70 2.26
CA HIS A 33 -5.49 -10.81 2.84
C HIS A 33 -5.10 -9.36 2.50
N ILE A 34 -6.03 -8.57 2.01
CA ILE A 34 -5.70 -7.27 1.43
C ILE A 34 -6.26 -6.11 2.27
N VAL A 35 -5.40 -5.15 2.58
CA VAL A 35 -5.85 -3.81 3.00
C VAL A 35 -5.83 -2.91 1.78
N VAL A 36 -7.01 -2.52 1.34
CA VAL A 36 -7.24 -1.68 0.16
C VAL A 36 -7.29 -0.22 0.62
N ASN A 37 -6.46 0.63 0.04
CA ASN A 37 -6.57 2.08 0.24
C ASN A 37 -6.86 2.78 -1.08
N ASP A 38 -7.73 3.75 -1.03
CA ASP A 38 -7.90 4.78 -2.05
C ASP A 38 -8.32 6.10 -1.39
N LEU A 39 -8.08 7.22 -2.07
CA LEU A 39 -8.58 8.53 -1.64
C LEU A 39 -10.10 8.53 -1.56
N ASP A 40 -10.74 7.90 -2.55
CA ASP A 40 -12.18 7.79 -2.68
C ASP A 40 -12.68 6.46 -2.09
N ALA A 41 -13.72 6.54 -1.26
CA ALA A 41 -14.28 5.37 -0.57
C ALA A 41 -14.93 4.37 -1.53
N ASP A 42 -15.67 4.84 -2.53
CA ASP A 42 -16.44 3.97 -3.43
C ASP A 42 -15.55 3.01 -4.22
N PRO A 43 -14.47 3.44 -4.90
CA PRO A 43 -13.57 2.53 -5.58
C PRO A 43 -12.86 1.55 -4.64
N ALA A 44 -12.48 2.00 -3.44
CA ALA A 44 -11.86 1.12 -2.45
C ALA A 44 -12.83 0.02 -2.01
N ASN A 45 -14.07 0.39 -1.69
CA ASN A 45 -15.12 -0.56 -1.28
C ASN A 45 -15.50 -1.52 -2.43
N GLN A 46 -15.51 -1.04 -3.66
CA GLN A 46 -15.73 -1.91 -4.83
C GLN A 46 -14.63 -2.96 -4.96
N THR A 47 -13.36 -2.56 -4.81
CA THR A 47 -12.24 -3.51 -4.84
C THR A 47 -12.33 -4.54 -3.71
N VAL A 48 -12.74 -4.12 -2.52
CA VAL A 48 -12.99 -5.04 -1.39
C VAL A 48 -14.10 -6.04 -1.75
N SER A 49 -15.22 -5.56 -2.28
CA SER A 49 -16.33 -6.43 -2.72
C SER A 49 -15.87 -7.47 -3.75
N ASP A 50 -15.16 -7.03 -4.78
CA ASP A 50 -14.65 -7.91 -5.83
C ASP A 50 -13.72 -9.01 -5.27
N ILE A 51 -12.88 -8.66 -4.29
CA ILE A 51 -12.01 -9.62 -3.62
C ILE A 51 -12.83 -10.62 -2.80
N MET A 52 -13.84 -10.15 -2.07
CA MET A 52 -14.73 -11.02 -1.28
C MET A 52 -15.56 -11.96 -2.17
N ASP A 53 -16.05 -11.48 -3.31
CA ASP A 53 -16.79 -12.27 -4.30
C ASP A 53 -15.93 -13.40 -4.92
N MET A 54 -14.63 -13.20 -5.00
CA MET A 54 -13.67 -14.26 -5.40
C MET A 54 -13.33 -15.22 -4.25
N GLY A 55 -13.92 -15.07 -3.06
CA GLY A 55 -13.61 -15.87 -1.88
C GLY A 55 -12.31 -15.45 -1.17
N GLY A 56 -11.78 -14.26 -1.45
CA GLY A 56 -10.65 -13.65 -0.75
C GLY A 56 -11.06 -12.93 0.52
N LYS A 57 -10.09 -12.27 1.16
CA LYS A 57 -10.34 -11.43 2.34
C LYS A 57 -9.74 -10.04 2.11
N ALA A 58 -10.55 -9.01 2.30
CA ALA A 58 -10.09 -7.63 2.17
C ALA A 58 -10.82 -6.70 3.14
N VAL A 59 -10.20 -5.59 3.44
CA VAL A 59 -10.76 -4.47 4.22
C VAL A 59 -10.30 -3.15 3.60
N ALA A 60 -11.17 -2.14 3.64
CA ALA A 60 -10.83 -0.80 3.17
C ALA A 60 -10.22 0.04 4.29
N CYS A 61 -9.22 0.86 3.93
CA CYS A 61 -8.69 1.96 4.74
C CYS A 61 -8.66 3.21 3.86
N ASN A 62 -9.76 3.95 3.84
CA ASN A 62 -9.94 5.09 2.94
C ASN A 62 -9.22 6.35 3.46
N GLY A 63 -8.87 7.24 2.55
CA GLY A 63 -8.28 8.55 2.83
C GLY A 63 -6.99 8.79 2.06
N SER A 64 -6.52 10.03 2.15
CA SER A 64 -5.27 10.41 1.51
C SER A 64 -4.08 9.77 2.21
N VAL A 65 -3.11 9.31 1.44
CA VAL A 65 -1.82 8.82 1.98
C VAL A 65 -1.02 9.95 2.65
N THR A 66 -1.39 11.20 2.40
CA THR A 66 -0.75 12.39 2.95
C THR A 66 -1.40 12.90 4.24
N ASP A 67 -2.56 12.33 4.66
CA ASP A 67 -3.17 12.68 5.95
C ASP A 67 -2.21 12.33 7.10
N ASP A 68 -2.18 13.17 8.12
CA ASP A 68 -1.21 13.04 9.23
C ASP A 68 -1.34 11.73 9.99
N ASP A 69 -2.56 11.20 10.14
CA ASP A 69 -2.86 9.95 10.85
C ASP A 69 -2.89 8.72 9.94
N PHE A 70 -2.78 8.91 8.61
CA PHE A 70 -2.99 7.83 7.65
C PHE A 70 -2.07 6.65 7.88
N ALA A 71 -0.78 6.89 8.04
CA ALA A 71 0.21 5.82 8.19
C ALA A 71 -0.13 4.89 9.36
N GLU A 72 -0.43 5.46 10.52
CA GLU A 72 -0.81 4.69 11.71
C GLU A 72 -2.13 3.95 11.51
N ARG A 73 -3.13 4.61 10.96
CA ARG A 73 -4.45 4.02 10.66
C ARG A 73 -4.35 2.87 9.67
N PHE A 74 -3.54 3.02 8.62
CA PHE A 74 -3.34 1.99 7.59
C PHE A 74 -2.67 0.73 8.16
N ILE A 75 -1.63 0.90 8.98
CA ILE A 75 -0.95 -0.19 9.67
C ILE A 75 -1.86 -0.88 10.69
N ASN A 76 -2.58 -0.11 11.53
CA ASN A 76 -3.50 -0.67 12.50
C ASN A 76 -4.64 -1.43 11.85
N THR A 77 -5.17 -0.95 10.72
CA THR A 77 -6.19 -1.68 9.94
C THR A 77 -5.72 -3.10 9.58
N ALA A 78 -4.46 -3.27 9.17
CA ALA A 78 -3.92 -4.59 8.85
C ALA A 78 -3.77 -5.48 10.09
N LEU A 79 -3.28 -4.90 11.18
CA LEU A 79 -3.06 -5.64 12.43
C LEU A 79 -4.39 -6.08 13.06
N ASP A 80 -5.37 -5.18 13.13
CA ASP A 80 -6.67 -5.44 13.76
C ASP A 80 -7.51 -6.43 12.93
N SER A 81 -7.46 -6.33 11.59
CA SER A 81 -8.25 -7.18 10.71
C SER A 81 -7.62 -8.54 10.45
N PHE A 82 -6.28 -8.60 10.36
CA PHE A 82 -5.57 -9.80 9.88
C PHE A 82 -4.39 -10.23 10.74
N GLY A 83 -4.01 -9.46 11.74
CA GLY A 83 -2.96 -9.80 12.71
C GLY A 83 -1.52 -9.74 12.16
N GLY A 84 -1.29 -9.19 10.97
CA GLY A 84 0.02 -9.23 10.32
C GLY A 84 0.31 -8.10 9.34
N ILE A 85 1.59 -8.03 8.93
CA ILE A 85 2.10 -7.15 7.88
C ILE A 85 3.19 -7.94 7.15
N ASP A 86 2.93 -8.34 5.92
CA ASP A 86 3.90 -9.13 5.12
C ASP A 86 4.36 -8.39 3.86
N ILE A 87 3.45 -7.67 3.21
CA ILE A 87 3.70 -6.98 1.94
C ILE A 87 3.18 -5.56 2.06
N ILE A 88 4.00 -4.57 1.74
CA ILE A 88 3.59 -3.17 1.62
C ILE A 88 3.88 -2.74 0.17
N VAL A 89 2.85 -2.26 -0.52
CA VAL A 89 2.96 -1.72 -1.88
C VAL A 89 2.62 -0.24 -1.85
N ASN A 90 3.63 0.60 -1.95
CA ASN A 90 3.48 2.05 -2.12
C ASN A 90 3.21 2.31 -3.60
N ASN A 91 1.91 2.39 -3.96
CA ASN A 91 1.45 2.55 -5.34
C ASN A 91 0.67 3.86 -5.53
N ALA A 92 0.10 4.44 -4.48
CA ALA A 92 -0.60 5.72 -4.58
C ALA A 92 0.30 6.77 -5.23
N GLY A 93 -0.24 7.49 -6.18
CA GLY A 93 0.48 8.53 -6.89
C GLY A 93 -0.35 9.20 -7.96
N TYR A 94 0.06 10.38 -8.34
CA TYR A 94 -0.51 11.18 -9.41
C TYR A 94 0.56 12.08 -10.02
N THR A 95 0.28 12.65 -11.18
CA THR A 95 1.16 13.61 -11.83
C THR A 95 0.60 15.02 -11.70
N TRP A 96 1.49 15.98 -11.46
CA TRP A 96 1.16 17.41 -11.49
C TRP A 96 2.33 18.14 -12.14
N ASP A 97 2.47 17.87 -13.45
CA ASP A 97 3.64 18.28 -14.22
C ASP A 97 3.59 19.77 -14.57
N ASN A 98 4.76 20.40 -14.59
CA ASN A 98 4.94 21.77 -15.08
C ASN A 98 6.39 21.96 -15.51
N VAL A 99 6.65 22.97 -16.36
CA VAL A 99 8.02 23.38 -16.65
C VAL A 99 8.63 24.05 -15.41
N ILE A 100 9.90 23.80 -15.14
CA ILE A 100 10.56 24.17 -13.88
C ILE A 100 10.39 25.64 -13.48
N GLN A 101 10.42 26.54 -14.46
CA GLN A 101 10.28 28.00 -14.19
C GLN A 101 8.84 28.44 -13.88
N LYS A 102 7.85 27.54 -14.00
CA LYS A 102 6.43 27.79 -13.69
C LYS A 102 5.90 26.91 -12.57
N MET A 103 6.70 25.93 -12.14
CA MET A 103 6.33 25.06 -11.02
C MET A 103 6.40 25.88 -9.72
N ASP A 104 5.30 25.90 -8.98
CA ASP A 104 5.27 26.53 -7.66
C ASP A 104 5.60 25.52 -6.55
N ASP A 105 5.91 26.04 -5.36
CA ASP A 105 6.27 25.23 -4.20
C ASP A 105 5.13 24.26 -3.83
N LYS A 106 3.87 24.66 -4.00
CA LYS A 106 2.72 23.82 -3.71
C LYS A 106 2.66 22.58 -4.59
N GLN A 107 2.94 22.73 -5.90
CA GLN A 107 3.01 21.57 -6.82
C GLN A 107 4.16 20.63 -6.41
N TRP A 108 5.32 21.21 -6.13
CA TRP A 108 6.51 20.47 -5.70
C TRP A 108 6.25 19.69 -4.41
N ASP A 109 5.79 20.38 -3.37
CA ASP A 109 5.54 19.81 -2.05
C ASP A 109 4.48 18.70 -2.11
N ALA A 110 3.39 18.90 -2.87
CA ALA A 110 2.34 17.90 -2.99
C ALA A 110 2.82 16.59 -3.64
N ILE A 111 3.68 16.69 -4.65
CA ILE A 111 4.26 15.51 -5.31
C ILE A 111 5.25 14.80 -4.37
N LEU A 112 6.12 15.53 -3.68
CA LEU A 112 7.04 14.95 -2.70
C LEU A 112 6.29 14.31 -1.53
N GLU A 113 5.24 14.96 -1.03
CA GLU A 113 4.46 14.43 0.08
C GLU A 113 3.81 13.08 -0.29
N CYS A 114 3.21 12.99 -1.48
CA CYS A 114 2.57 11.76 -1.93
C CYS A 114 3.57 10.65 -2.26
N HIS A 115 4.63 10.96 -3.03
CA HIS A 115 5.49 9.92 -3.62
C HIS A 115 6.71 9.55 -2.76
N LEU A 116 7.10 10.39 -1.79
CA LEU A 116 8.28 10.19 -0.97
C LEU A 116 7.96 10.18 0.53
N THR A 117 7.29 11.22 1.03
CA THR A 117 7.03 11.37 2.46
C THR A 117 6.01 10.34 2.97
N ALA A 118 4.94 10.11 2.23
CA ALA A 118 3.92 9.12 2.60
C ALA A 118 4.48 7.68 2.67
N PRO A 119 5.22 7.16 1.68
CA PRO A 119 5.93 5.88 1.80
C PRO A 119 6.85 5.79 3.01
N PHE A 120 7.61 6.86 3.30
CA PHE A 120 8.46 6.92 4.49
C PHE A 120 7.63 6.84 5.78
N LYS A 121 6.54 7.62 5.92
CA LYS A 121 5.66 7.60 7.08
C LYS A 121 5.06 6.20 7.31
N ILE A 122 4.58 5.55 6.24
CA ILE A 122 4.02 4.19 6.28
C ILE A 122 5.07 3.18 6.79
N LEU A 123 6.27 3.20 6.23
CA LEU A 123 7.34 2.28 6.65
C LEU A 123 7.80 2.55 8.09
N ARG A 124 7.86 3.81 8.50
CA ARG A 124 8.17 4.20 9.88
C ARG A 124 7.13 3.68 10.86
N ALA A 125 5.84 3.80 10.54
CA ALA A 125 4.74 3.27 11.34
C ALA A 125 4.75 1.73 11.39
N ALA A 126 5.07 1.06 10.28
CA ALA A 126 5.11 -0.40 10.21
C ALA A 126 6.27 -1.03 11.00
N GLN A 127 7.43 -0.35 11.07
CA GLN A 127 8.68 -0.94 11.56
C GLN A 127 8.58 -1.53 12.98
N PRO A 128 8.01 -0.85 14.00
CA PRO A 128 7.92 -1.42 15.35
C PRO A 128 7.08 -2.70 15.40
N HIS A 129 6.00 -2.75 14.64
CA HIS A 129 5.10 -3.89 14.55
C HIS A 129 5.76 -5.05 13.83
N ILE A 130 6.44 -4.80 12.70
CA ILE A 130 7.21 -5.81 11.96
C ILE A 130 8.30 -6.42 12.86
N LYS A 131 9.01 -5.59 13.63
CA LYS A 131 10.02 -6.08 14.58
C LYS A 131 9.40 -7.01 15.63
N LYS A 132 8.26 -6.63 16.22
CA LYS A 132 7.54 -7.45 17.20
C LYS A 132 7.08 -8.79 16.61
N LEU A 133 6.50 -8.77 15.41
CA LEU A 133 6.09 -9.96 14.69
C LEU A 133 7.27 -10.89 14.39
N PHE A 134 8.39 -10.32 13.91
CA PHE A 134 9.61 -11.08 13.63
C PHE A 134 10.17 -11.77 14.88
N LEU A 135 10.21 -11.10 16.02
CA LEU A 135 10.72 -11.69 17.26
C LEU A 135 9.85 -12.89 17.68
N LYS A 136 8.53 -12.74 17.63
CA LYS A 136 7.60 -13.83 17.94
C LYS A 136 7.74 -15.00 16.96
N GLU A 137 7.90 -14.74 15.68
CA GLU A 137 8.15 -15.77 14.64
C GLU A 137 9.45 -16.52 14.90
N LYS A 138 10.51 -15.77 15.21
CA LYS A 138 11.83 -16.35 15.53
C LYS A 138 11.78 -17.28 16.75
N GLU A 139 11.10 -16.89 17.82
CA GLU A 139 10.88 -17.71 19.02
C GLU A 139 10.16 -19.03 18.69
N ASN A 140 9.27 -19.01 17.70
CA ASN A 140 8.51 -20.19 17.26
C ASN A 140 9.17 -20.96 16.10
N GLY A 141 10.40 -20.61 15.70
CA GLY A 141 11.10 -21.26 14.60
C GLY A 141 10.48 -21.00 13.21
N ILE A 142 9.67 -19.94 13.09
CA ILE A 142 8.98 -19.59 11.84
C ILE A 142 9.88 -18.64 11.03
N THR A 143 10.12 -18.99 9.77
CA THR A 143 10.77 -18.09 8.80
C THR A 143 9.70 -17.41 7.94
N ASN A 144 9.65 -16.10 8.02
CA ASN A 144 8.72 -15.28 7.25
C ASN A 144 9.46 -14.16 6.51
N PHE A 145 9.24 -14.06 5.19
CA PHE A 145 9.85 -13.02 4.34
C PHE A 145 8.84 -11.92 4.07
N ARG A 146 9.21 -10.70 4.45
CA ARG A 146 8.42 -9.49 4.17
C ARG A 146 8.96 -8.77 2.96
N LYS A 147 8.09 -8.07 2.25
CA LYS A 147 8.42 -7.34 1.03
C LYS A 147 7.88 -5.92 1.09
N VAL A 148 8.68 -4.98 0.59
CA VAL A 148 8.26 -3.62 0.28
C VAL A 148 8.43 -3.40 -1.21
N VAL A 149 7.40 -2.90 -1.86
CA VAL A 149 7.40 -2.57 -3.28
C VAL A 149 7.07 -1.08 -3.40
N ASN A 150 7.95 -0.32 -4.04
CA ASN A 150 7.69 1.07 -4.38
C ASN A 150 7.47 1.15 -5.89
N ILE A 151 6.26 1.60 -6.30
CA ILE A 151 5.96 1.81 -7.71
C ILE A 151 6.67 3.08 -8.16
N SER A 152 7.49 2.94 -9.17
CA SER A 152 8.25 4.03 -9.81
C SER A 152 7.81 4.18 -11.27
N SER A 153 8.47 5.06 -11.98
CA SER A 153 8.15 5.35 -13.37
C SER A 153 9.41 5.39 -14.23
N THR A 154 9.26 5.07 -15.51
CA THR A 154 10.30 5.31 -16.52
C THR A 154 10.67 6.79 -16.62
N SER A 155 9.75 7.70 -16.28
CA SER A 155 10.03 9.14 -16.20
C SER A 155 11.14 9.48 -15.21
N GLY A 156 11.27 8.71 -14.12
CA GLY A 156 12.38 8.86 -13.17
C GLY A 156 13.74 8.42 -13.72
N MET A 157 13.77 7.62 -14.78
CA MET A 157 14.99 7.14 -15.44
C MET A 157 15.39 7.98 -16.65
N PHE A 158 14.41 8.41 -17.45
CA PHE A 158 14.65 9.03 -18.74
C PHE A 158 14.22 10.50 -18.79
N GLY A 159 13.58 10.99 -17.74
CA GLY A 159 12.97 12.30 -17.71
C GLY A 159 11.65 12.35 -18.49
N ASN A 160 10.92 13.42 -18.30
CA ASN A 160 9.70 13.75 -19.03
C ASN A 160 9.60 15.26 -19.22
N ALA A 161 8.94 15.69 -20.29
CA ALA A 161 8.71 17.13 -20.53
C ALA A 161 7.61 17.63 -19.55
N GLY A 162 7.93 18.70 -18.78
CA GLY A 162 7.03 19.25 -17.79
C GLY A 162 7.35 18.85 -16.38
#